data_593e52ffa1a2a19f033a01953dbfb38a
#
_entry.id   593e52ffa1a2a19f033a01953dbfb38a
#
_cell.length_a   1.000
_cell.length_b   1.000
_cell.length_c   1.000
_cell.angle_alpha   90.00
_cell.angle_beta   90.00
_cell.angle_gamma   90.00
#
_symmetry.space_group_name_H-M   'P 1'
#
loop_
_entity.id
_entity.type
_entity.pdbx_description
1 polymer ?
#
loop_
_entity_poly.entity_id
_entity_poly.type
_entity_poly.pdbx_seq_one_letter_code
_entity_poly.pdbx_strand_id
1 'polypeptide(L)'
;TNFNPTNLGWGGMGTTQSIFQITYHPTVPDLVFIGTQEGLFRSSDNLATWTIPVAALDFRAIAFHPTDPNIIYAVTSNDDTHIYISTDGGITFNTSNTITGNTRDIKISISAACPNCVYIGSSDGIWKSTDEGQNFSLQSTPGLSNYGAFAVSDLDTNYILFGNIDVNMSTDEGQTFDQATIWSQGNANYNTTGTYVHADIRGSRCENGVFWVNTDGLLCKSKDNGVSWHIFEGQSIRENYNLGLSQSNHERTISGSQDNGTSIKTENSWIEFYGADGMEGIIHPLNDDWMIGSLQYGGRRRTKDGGITQQGVTPSGQTGGWVAPLFYDPNDQMKVYHAGDTLYRSIDFGSSWTKLGTPSFTGTISYATIAENNTEIIVVTRSEKIEKSVDGGNTFIDIQGSLPNSSITDVAFDPNDDNVIVVTYGTHQ
;
A
#
# COMPACT_ATOMS: atom_id res chain seq x y z
N THR A 1 -14.88 -17.20 -11.22
CA THR A 1 -15.87 -16.14 -10.97
C THR A 1 -15.57 -14.99 -11.92
N ASN A 2 -16.43 -14.78 -12.89
CA ASN A 2 -16.32 -13.64 -13.79
C ASN A 2 -16.83 -12.42 -13.00
N PHE A 3 -15.96 -11.45 -12.77
CA PHE A 3 -16.40 -10.10 -12.42
C PHE A 3 -17.04 -9.50 -13.67
N ASN A 4 -18.36 -9.49 -13.75
CA ASN A 4 -19.04 -8.61 -14.67
C ASN A 4 -18.82 -7.18 -14.18
N PRO A 5 -18.31 -6.25 -15.00
CA PRO A 5 -18.36 -4.84 -14.63
C PRO A 5 -19.84 -4.51 -14.47
N THR A 6 -20.26 -4.29 -13.24
CA THR A 6 -21.52 -3.61 -13.01
C THR A 6 -21.37 -2.26 -13.69
N ASN A 7 -22.23 -1.96 -14.65
CA ASN A 7 -22.37 -0.61 -15.17
C ASN A 7 -22.93 0.23 -14.02
N LEU A 8 -22.06 0.52 -13.07
CA LEU A 8 -22.27 1.62 -12.16
C LEU A 8 -22.26 2.85 -13.07
N GLY A 9 -23.40 3.11 -13.64
CA GLY A 9 -23.70 4.45 -14.12
C GLY A 9 -23.60 5.33 -12.87
N TRP A 10 -22.39 5.71 -12.55
CA TRP A 10 -22.07 6.69 -11.52
C TRP A 10 -22.61 8.06 -11.94
N GLY A 11 -23.85 8.05 -12.45
CA GLY A 11 -24.56 9.23 -12.88
C GLY A 11 -24.65 10.21 -11.73
N GLY A 12 -23.70 11.15 -11.72
CA GLY A 12 -23.60 12.17 -10.68
C GLY A 12 -22.36 12.03 -9.78
N MET A 13 -21.59 10.94 -9.82
CA MET A 13 -20.29 10.90 -9.17
C MET A 13 -19.21 11.38 -10.14
N GLY A 14 -18.42 12.37 -9.76
CA GLY A 14 -17.25 12.80 -10.52
C GLY A 14 -16.23 11.65 -10.65
N THR A 15 -15.38 11.69 -11.66
CA THR A 15 -14.42 10.62 -12.00
C THR A 15 -13.26 10.44 -11.00
N THR A 16 -13.25 11.16 -9.88
CA THR A 16 -12.11 11.25 -8.94
C THR A 16 -12.48 10.97 -7.48
N GLN A 17 -13.56 10.22 -7.22
CA GLN A 17 -14.03 10.03 -5.86
C GLN A 17 -13.43 8.82 -5.15
N SER A 18 -13.06 9.03 -3.88
CA SER A 18 -12.63 7.95 -3.01
C SER A 18 -13.82 7.21 -2.42
N ILE A 19 -13.78 5.89 -2.48
CA ILE A 19 -14.68 4.98 -1.76
C ILE A 19 -13.94 4.56 -0.49
N PHE A 20 -14.56 4.74 0.67
CA PHE A 20 -13.94 4.42 1.96
C PHE A 20 -14.42 3.11 2.56
N GLN A 21 -15.71 2.80 2.35
CA GLN A 21 -16.28 1.55 2.82
C GLN A 21 -17.41 1.09 1.92
N ILE A 22 -17.43 -0.23 1.65
CA ILE A 22 -18.55 -0.95 1.04
C ILE A 22 -18.99 -1.99 2.05
N THR A 23 -20.29 -2.01 2.39
CA THR A 23 -20.83 -2.96 3.34
C THR A 23 -22.20 -3.46 2.92
N TYR A 24 -22.42 -4.77 3.10
CA TYR A 24 -23.72 -5.42 2.88
C TYR A 24 -24.52 -5.39 4.16
N HIS A 25 -25.83 -5.25 4.00
CA HIS A 25 -26.75 -5.38 5.13
C HIS A 25 -26.69 -6.83 5.66
N PRO A 26 -26.57 -7.06 6.99
CA PRO A 26 -26.29 -8.38 7.54
C PRO A 26 -27.41 -9.41 7.33
N THR A 27 -28.65 -8.98 7.12
CA THR A 27 -29.83 -9.86 7.02
C THR A 27 -30.68 -9.66 5.77
N VAL A 28 -30.49 -8.57 5.03
CA VAL A 28 -31.25 -8.29 3.80
C VAL A 28 -30.32 -8.50 2.60
N PRO A 29 -30.54 -9.56 1.79
CA PRO A 29 -29.77 -9.78 0.57
C PRO A 29 -29.86 -8.56 -0.37
N ASP A 30 -28.81 -8.35 -1.15
CA ASP A 30 -28.72 -7.32 -2.19
C ASP A 30 -28.80 -5.86 -1.70
N LEU A 31 -28.95 -5.64 -0.39
CA LEU A 31 -28.90 -4.31 0.21
C LEU A 31 -27.47 -3.95 0.58
N VAL A 32 -26.94 -2.92 -0.09
CA VAL A 32 -25.54 -2.49 0.01
C VAL A 32 -25.45 -1.01 0.31
N PHE A 33 -24.50 -0.64 1.17
CA PHE A 33 -24.18 0.75 1.48
C PHE A 33 -22.73 1.05 1.08
N ILE A 34 -22.49 2.26 0.57
CA ILE A 34 -21.15 2.73 0.24
C ILE A 34 -20.96 4.12 0.85
N GLY A 35 -19.92 4.27 1.66
CA GLY A 35 -19.41 5.54 2.14
C GLY A 35 -18.36 6.09 1.16
N THR A 36 -18.55 7.30 0.70
CA THR A 36 -17.69 7.99 -0.26
C THR A 36 -17.38 9.41 0.17
N GLN A 37 -16.45 10.04 -0.55
CA GLN A 37 -16.11 11.45 -0.36
C GLN A 37 -17.29 12.41 -0.65
N GLU A 38 -18.29 12.00 -1.41
CA GLU A 38 -19.40 12.88 -1.85
C GLU A 38 -20.76 12.44 -1.32
N GLY A 39 -20.83 11.44 -0.48
CA GLY A 39 -22.08 11.01 0.11
C GLY A 39 -22.15 9.58 0.56
N LEU A 40 -23.28 9.25 1.15
CA LEU A 40 -23.68 7.90 1.51
C LEU A 40 -24.60 7.36 0.42
N PHE A 41 -24.21 6.24 -0.20
CA PHE A 41 -24.97 5.58 -1.26
C PHE A 41 -25.61 4.31 -0.74
N ARG A 42 -26.83 4.02 -1.22
CA ARG A 42 -27.61 2.84 -0.88
C ARG A 42 -28.15 2.18 -2.15
N SER A 43 -27.90 0.89 -2.32
CA SER A 43 -28.49 0.03 -3.34
C SER A 43 -29.33 -1.05 -2.67
N SER A 44 -30.48 -1.38 -3.25
CA SER A 44 -31.34 -2.50 -2.80
C SER A 44 -31.49 -3.59 -3.87
N ASP A 45 -30.64 -3.58 -4.89
CA ASP A 45 -30.67 -4.48 -6.04
C ASP A 45 -29.25 -4.95 -6.45
N ASN A 46 -28.42 -5.17 -5.44
CA ASN A 46 -27.02 -5.63 -5.60
C ASN A 46 -26.23 -4.75 -6.58
N LEU A 47 -26.24 -3.44 -6.36
CA LEU A 47 -25.47 -2.44 -7.07
C LEU A 47 -25.97 -2.13 -8.51
N ALA A 48 -27.17 -2.57 -8.89
CA ALA A 48 -27.72 -2.24 -10.19
C ALA A 48 -28.24 -0.79 -10.26
N THR A 49 -28.86 -0.31 -9.18
CA THR A 49 -29.29 1.09 -9.02
C THR A 49 -28.95 1.65 -7.64
N TRP A 50 -28.94 2.98 -7.51
CA TRP A 50 -28.53 3.70 -6.32
C TRP A 50 -29.50 4.79 -5.90
N THR A 51 -29.63 4.97 -4.61
CA THR A 51 -30.14 6.19 -3.98
C THR A 51 -29.02 6.83 -3.19
N ILE A 52 -29.15 8.13 -2.90
CA ILE A 52 -28.18 8.89 -2.10
C ILE A 52 -28.93 9.47 -0.88
N PRO A 53 -29.04 8.70 0.21
CA PRO A 53 -29.73 9.15 1.42
C PRO A 53 -29.15 10.44 2.01
N VAL A 54 -27.83 10.61 1.93
CA VAL A 54 -27.12 11.83 2.34
C VAL A 54 -26.06 12.17 1.29
N ALA A 55 -26.13 13.36 0.73
CA ALA A 55 -25.23 13.84 -0.32
C ALA A 55 -24.23 14.89 0.20
N ALA A 56 -23.17 15.12 -0.56
CA ALA A 56 -22.19 16.19 -0.38
C ALA A 56 -21.43 16.19 0.96
N LEU A 57 -21.18 15.01 1.53
CA LEU A 57 -20.41 14.81 2.76
C LEU A 57 -19.48 13.61 2.62
N ASP A 58 -18.34 13.65 3.31
CA ASP A 58 -17.30 12.63 3.31
C ASP A 58 -17.62 11.54 4.34
N PHE A 59 -18.28 10.44 3.91
CA PHE A 59 -18.64 9.30 4.77
C PHE A 59 -17.55 8.27 4.82
N ARG A 60 -16.93 8.09 5.99
CA ARG A 60 -15.76 7.23 6.23
C ARG A 60 -16.08 5.85 6.77
N ALA A 61 -17.13 5.72 7.58
CA ALA A 61 -17.47 4.44 8.17
C ALA A 61 -18.96 4.27 8.37
N ILE A 62 -19.40 3.00 8.27
CA ILE A 62 -20.80 2.57 8.39
C ILE A 62 -20.82 1.34 9.30
N ALA A 63 -21.74 1.28 10.26
CA ALA A 63 -21.94 0.12 11.12
C ALA A 63 -23.43 -0.17 11.33
N PHE A 64 -23.77 -1.43 11.54
CA PHE A 64 -25.13 -1.88 11.85
C PHE A 64 -25.26 -2.17 13.34
N HIS A 65 -26.42 -1.84 13.90
CA HIS A 65 -26.73 -2.22 15.26
C HIS A 65 -26.79 -3.77 15.37
N PRO A 66 -26.18 -4.39 16.41
CA PRO A 66 -25.92 -5.82 16.42
C PRO A 66 -27.19 -6.70 16.58
N THR A 67 -28.27 -6.16 17.12
CA THR A 67 -29.54 -6.89 17.32
C THR A 67 -30.71 -6.37 16.48
N ASP A 68 -30.63 -5.14 15.95
CA ASP A 68 -31.59 -4.57 15.00
C ASP A 68 -30.86 -3.91 13.82
N PRO A 69 -30.59 -4.63 12.75
CA PRO A 69 -29.83 -4.11 11.62
C PRO A 69 -30.58 -3.02 10.80
N ASN A 70 -31.86 -2.71 11.10
CA ASN A 70 -32.49 -1.53 10.55
C ASN A 70 -31.94 -0.23 11.15
N ILE A 71 -31.31 -0.32 12.33
CA ILE A 71 -30.57 0.80 12.89
C ILE A 71 -29.17 0.79 12.31
N ILE A 72 -28.83 1.84 11.57
CA ILE A 72 -27.58 1.99 10.85
C ILE A 72 -26.91 3.29 11.25
N TYR A 73 -25.63 3.22 11.56
CA TYR A 73 -24.79 4.37 11.89
C TYR A 73 -23.87 4.67 10.72
N ALA A 74 -23.72 5.94 10.39
CA ALA A 74 -22.74 6.40 9.41
C ALA A 74 -22.04 7.66 9.93
N VAL A 75 -20.73 7.75 9.73
CA VAL A 75 -19.94 8.86 10.26
C VAL A 75 -19.16 9.57 9.17
N THR A 76 -19.07 10.88 9.28
CA THR A 76 -18.33 11.74 8.34
C THR A 76 -16.97 12.15 8.90
N SER A 77 -16.06 12.55 8.02
CA SER A 77 -14.75 13.10 8.35
C SER A 77 -14.54 14.40 7.59
N ASN A 78 -15.21 15.43 8.02
CA ASN A 78 -14.95 16.81 7.58
C ASN A 78 -14.18 17.54 8.71
N ASP A 79 -14.33 18.85 8.83
CA ASP A 79 -13.78 19.62 9.96
C ASP A 79 -14.30 19.14 11.32
N ASP A 80 -15.53 18.59 11.32
CA ASP A 80 -16.19 17.91 12.43
C ASP A 80 -16.64 16.51 12.02
N THR A 81 -16.72 15.58 12.99
CA THR A 81 -17.36 14.28 12.77
C THR A 81 -18.86 14.37 13.07
N HIS A 82 -19.66 14.25 12.04
CA HIS A 82 -21.11 14.11 12.21
C HIS A 82 -21.50 12.63 12.25
N ILE A 83 -22.32 12.29 13.23
CA ILE A 83 -22.89 10.96 13.40
C ILE A 83 -24.31 10.98 12.83
N TYR A 84 -24.57 10.15 11.84
CA TYR A 84 -25.86 9.95 11.21
C TYR A 84 -26.45 8.62 11.63
N ILE A 85 -27.76 8.61 11.95
CA ILE A 85 -28.47 7.40 12.34
C ILE A 85 -29.68 7.22 11.43
N SER A 86 -29.85 6.01 10.91
CA SER A 86 -31.08 5.52 10.30
C SER A 86 -31.77 4.55 11.26
N THR A 87 -33.09 4.53 11.26
CA THR A 87 -33.92 3.54 11.97
C THR A 87 -34.92 2.85 11.03
N ASP A 88 -34.73 3.02 9.72
CA ASP A 88 -35.62 2.54 8.66
C ASP A 88 -34.92 1.72 7.58
N GLY A 89 -33.81 1.04 7.94
CA GLY A 89 -33.02 0.23 7.01
C GLY A 89 -32.24 1.06 5.99
N GLY A 90 -31.83 2.27 6.38
CA GLY A 90 -30.99 3.16 5.58
C GLY A 90 -31.77 3.91 4.48
N ILE A 91 -33.09 4.02 4.55
CA ILE A 91 -33.87 4.82 3.61
C ILE A 91 -33.65 6.30 3.91
N THR A 92 -33.69 6.66 5.19
CA THR A 92 -33.40 8.01 5.66
C THR A 92 -32.31 8.00 6.77
N PHE A 93 -31.58 9.08 6.88
CA PHE A 93 -30.58 9.30 7.93
C PHE A 93 -30.79 10.69 8.53
N ASN A 94 -30.66 10.77 9.86
CA ASN A 94 -30.72 12.02 10.60
C ASN A 94 -29.42 12.22 11.35
N THR A 95 -28.94 13.46 11.41
CA THR A 95 -27.78 13.79 12.26
C THR A 95 -28.18 13.63 13.71
N SER A 96 -27.45 12.80 14.45
CA SER A 96 -27.68 12.54 15.87
C SER A 96 -26.79 13.38 16.75
N ASN A 97 -25.50 13.42 16.43
CA ASN A 97 -24.49 14.12 17.22
C ASN A 97 -23.37 14.69 16.33
N THR A 98 -22.57 15.55 16.90
CA THR A 98 -21.37 16.10 16.27
C THR A 98 -20.21 16.11 17.27
N ILE A 99 -19.10 15.47 16.93
CA ILE A 99 -17.85 15.57 17.65
C ILE A 99 -17.02 16.64 16.96
N THR A 100 -16.76 17.75 17.68
CA THR A 100 -16.02 18.89 17.13
C THR A 100 -14.51 18.62 17.14
N GLY A 101 -13.82 19.04 16.09
CA GLY A 101 -12.38 18.90 15.87
C GLY A 101 -12.07 18.23 14.55
N ASN A 102 -10.85 18.43 14.08
CA ASN A 102 -10.36 17.84 12.84
C ASN A 102 -10.11 16.34 13.06
N THR A 103 -11.05 15.52 12.69
CA THR A 103 -10.97 14.08 12.86
C THR A 103 -10.62 13.42 11.53
N ARG A 104 -9.43 12.83 11.47
CA ARG A 104 -8.97 12.03 10.33
C ARG A 104 -9.09 10.55 10.67
N ASP A 105 -9.27 9.72 9.63
CA ASP A 105 -9.24 8.25 9.74
C ASP A 105 -10.25 7.68 10.74
N ILE A 106 -11.49 8.21 10.70
CA ILE A 106 -12.56 7.84 11.59
C ILE A 106 -13.07 6.44 11.29
N LYS A 107 -13.23 5.67 12.35
CA LYS A 107 -13.90 4.37 12.34
C LYS A 107 -15.00 4.32 13.39
N ILE A 108 -16.01 3.52 13.12
CA ILE A 108 -17.10 3.22 14.04
C ILE A 108 -17.08 1.72 14.36
N SER A 109 -17.29 1.37 15.62
CA SER A 109 -17.44 -0.02 16.04
C SER A 109 -18.61 -0.14 17.04
N ILE A 110 -19.33 -1.25 16.94
CA ILE A 110 -20.45 -1.57 17.80
C ILE A 110 -20.26 -2.97 18.34
N SER A 111 -20.59 -3.18 19.61
CA SER A 111 -20.40 -4.45 20.28
C SER A 111 -21.72 -5.12 20.62
N ALA A 112 -21.83 -6.43 20.37
CA ALA A 112 -22.97 -7.21 20.82
C ALA A 112 -22.99 -7.38 22.35
N ALA A 113 -21.87 -7.22 23.03
CA ALA A 113 -21.78 -7.20 24.49
C ALA A 113 -22.44 -5.95 25.11
N CYS A 114 -22.56 -4.87 24.35
CA CYS A 114 -23.27 -3.65 24.74
C CYS A 114 -24.02 -3.08 23.52
N PRO A 115 -25.20 -3.60 23.16
CA PRO A 115 -25.90 -3.19 21.94
C PRO A 115 -26.14 -1.69 21.80
N ASN A 116 -26.42 -1.00 22.90
CA ASN A 116 -26.64 0.45 22.91
C ASN A 116 -25.33 1.26 22.88
N CYS A 117 -24.15 0.60 22.97
CA CYS A 117 -22.88 1.28 22.96
C CYS A 117 -22.38 1.47 21.52
N VAL A 118 -22.03 2.70 21.19
CA VAL A 118 -21.38 3.08 19.93
C VAL A 118 -20.01 3.65 20.23
N TYR A 119 -18.99 3.13 19.56
CA TYR A 119 -17.62 3.59 19.74
C TYR A 119 -17.11 4.23 18.45
N ILE A 120 -16.42 5.35 18.58
CA ILE A 120 -15.75 6.05 17.50
C ILE A 120 -14.27 6.12 17.83
N GLY A 121 -13.44 5.64 16.92
CA GLY A 121 -11.97 5.72 17.01
C GLY A 121 -11.41 6.58 15.89
N SER A 122 -10.51 7.49 16.24
CA SER A 122 -9.75 8.32 15.32
C SER A 122 -8.38 8.66 15.89
N SER A 123 -7.55 9.34 15.10
CA SER A 123 -6.25 9.86 15.59
C SER A 123 -6.41 10.86 16.75
N ASP A 124 -7.55 11.53 16.86
CA ASP A 124 -7.79 12.57 17.86
C ASP A 124 -8.35 12.03 19.17
N GLY A 125 -8.89 10.80 19.16
CA GLY A 125 -9.37 10.18 20.39
C GLY A 125 -10.30 9.00 20.15
N ILE A 126 -10.73 8.44 21.28
CA ILE A 126 -11.72 7.37 21.37
C ILE A 126 -12.94 7.93 22.09
N TRP A 127 -14.10 7.87 21.45
CA TRP A 127 -15.38 8.31 22.02
C TRP A 127 -16.31 7.13 22.20
N LYS A 128 -17.13 7.18 23.24
CA LYS A 128 -18.15 6.19 23.56
C LYS A 128 -19.49 6.86 23.77
N SER A 129 -20.53 6.30 23.17
CA SER A 129 -21.93 6.50 23.50
C SER A 129 -22.46 5.27 24.23
N THR A 130 -23.42 5.46 25.15
CA THR A 130 -24.17 4.38 25.83
C THR A 130 -25.67 4.48 25.57
N ASP A 131 -26.08 5.36 24.67
CA ASP A 131 -27.47 5.69 24.33
C ASP A 131 -27.72 5.69 22.81
N GLU A 132 -27.22 4.64 22.16
CA GLU A 132 -27.40 4.41 20.72
C GLU A 132 -26.91 5.59 19.85
N GLY A 133 -25.79 6.22 20.26
CA GLY A 133 -25.16 7.28 19.48
C GLY A 133 -25.82 8.67 19.63
N GLN A 134 -26.68 8.88 20.62
CA GLN A 134 -27.29 10.19 20.86
C GLN A 134 -26.30 11.15 21.55
N ASN A 135 -25.52 10.66 22.51
CA ASN A 135 -24.51 11.43 23.20
C ASN A 135 -23.17 10.66 23.25
N PHE A 136 -22.07 11.38 23.08
CA PHE A 136 -20.72 10.81 23.14
C PHE A 136 -19.88 11.45 24.24
N SER A 137 -19.10 10.64 24.93
CA SER A 137 -18.07 11.06 25.88
C SER A 137 -16.69 10.61 25.39
N LEU A 138 -15.70 11.50 25.48
CA LEU A 138 -14.31 11.17 25.21
C LEU A 138 -13.78 10.20 26.27
N GLN A 139 -13.26 9.06 25.86
CA GLN A 139 -12.64 8.07 26.75
C GLN A 139 -11.15 8.34 26.92
N SER A 140 -10.43 8.55 25.81
CA SER A 140 -8.99 8.83 25.83
C SER A 140 -8.54 9.51 24.54
N THR A 141 -7.32 10.05 24.59
CA THR A 141 -6.56 10.55 23.44
C THR A 141 -5.25 9.76 23.37
N PRO A 142 -5.24 8.59 22.74
CA PRO A 142 -4.09 7.68 22.80
C PRO A 142 -2.81 8.23 22.16
N GLY A 143 -2.91 9.33 21.39
CA GLY A 143 -1.75 9.95 20.73
C GLY A 143 -1.15 9.09 19.62
N LEU A 144 -1.92 8.14 19.11
CA LEU A 144 -1.54 7.22 18.05
C LEU A 144 -2.16 7.67 16.72
N SER A 145 -1.39 7.67 15.64
CA SER A 145 -1.98 7.78 14.30
C SER A 145 -2.82 6.52 14.02
N ASN A 146 -3.95 6.68 13.33
CA ASN A 146 -4.81 5.56 12.95
C ASN A 146 -4.74 5.37 11.43
N TYR A 147 -4.31 4.20 10.98
CA TYR A 147 -4.29 3.85 9.55
C TYR A 147 -5.58 3.15 9.10
N GLY A 148 -6.60 3.12 9.95
CA GLY A 148 -7.92 2.63 9.57
C GLY A 148 -8.40 1.40 10.34
N ALA A 149 -7.71 0.96 11.38
CA ALA A 149 -8.09 -0.19 12.17
C ALA A 149 -8.60 0.22 13.56
N PHE A 150 -9.86 -0.09 13.81
CA PHE A 150 -10.52 0.10 15.09
C PHE A 150 -11.61 -0.94 15.25
N ALA A 151 -11.56 -1.73 16.32
CA ALA A 151 -12.57 -2.74 16.60
C ALA A 151 -12.76 -2.92 18.11
N VAL A 152 -14.01 -2.97 18.55
CA VAL A 152 -14.40 -3.34 19.92
C VAL A 152 -14.79 -4.80 19.92
N SER A 153 -14.40 -5.54 20.95
CA SER A 153 -14.80 -6.96 21.10
C SER A 153 -16.32 -7.10 21.19
N ASP A 154 -16.86 -8.03 20.46
CA ASP A 154 -18.29 -8.37 20.47
C ASP A 154 -18.73 -9.20 21.70
N LEU A 155 -17.77 -9.69 22.50
CA LEU A 155 -18.01 -10.47 23.72
C LEU A 155 -17.73 -9.70 25.02
N ASP A 156 -16.82 -8.70 24.99
CA ASP A 156 -16.43 -7.92 26.18
C ASP A 156 -15.88 -6.57 25.76
N THR A 157 -16.61 -5.51 26.03
CA THR A 157 -16.27 -4.13 25.64
C THR A 157 -14.98 -3.58 26.28
N ASN A 158 -14.43 -4.24 27.29
CA ASN A 158 -13.12 -3.86 27.84
C ASN A 158 -12.02 -3.97 26.77
N TYR A 159 -12.14 -4.91 25.82
CA TYR A 159 -11.12 -5.14 24.81
C TYR A 159 -11.41 -4.33 23.55
N ILE A 160 -10.52 -3.41 23.26
CA ILE A 160 -10.56 -2.56 22.06
C ILE A 160 -9.24 -2.61 21.34
N LEU A 161 -9.29 -2.87 20.02
CA LEU A 161 -8.16 -2.82 19.12
C LEU A 161 -8.09 -1.44 18.47
N PHE A 162 -6.90 -0.85 18.46
CA PHE A 162 -6.55 0.35 17.72
C PHE A 162 -5.27 0.11 16.92
N GLY A 163 -5.35 0.20 15.59
CA GLY A 163 -4.25 -0.12 14.69
C GLY A 163 -3.60 1.12 14.09
N ASN A 164 -2.28 1.15 14.17
CA ASN A 164 -1.43 2.09 13.43
C ASN A 164 -0.31 1.31 12.71
N ILE A 165 0.97 1.62 12.93
CA ILE A 165 2.09 0.78 12.49
C ILE A 165 1.99 -0.61 13.14
N ASP A 166 1.67 -0.64 14.43
CA ASP A 166 1.44 -1.84 15.23
C ASP A 166 -0.01 -1.92 15.71
N VAL A 167 -0.41 -3.10 16.20
CA VAL A 167 -1.65 -3.27 16.94
C VAL A 167 -1.46 -2.78 18.38
N ASN A 168 -2.37 -1.95 18.83
CA ASN A 168 -2.49 -1.52 20.21
C ASN A 168 -3.82 -2.05 20.79
N MET A 169 -3.78 -2.57 22.00
CA MET A 169 -4.96 -3.13 22.67
C MET A 169 -5.27 -2.35 23.94
N SER A 170 -6.55 -2.08 24.14
CA SER A 170 -7.10 -1.65 25.43
C SER A 170 -7.69 -2.85 26.15
N THR A 171 -7.65 -2.83 27.47
CA THR A 171 -8.31 -3.79 28.38
C THR A 171 -9.23 -3.07 29.37
N ASP A 172 -9.53 -1.79 29.15
CA ASP A 172 -10.24 -0.90 30.04
C ASP A 172 -11.24 0.02 29.30
N GLU A 173 -11.91 -0.51 28.26
CA GLU A 173 -12.88 0.20 27.42
C GLU A 173 -12.32 1.41 26.67
N GLY A 174 -11.03 1.39 26.32
CA GLY A 174 -10.38 2.44 25.54
C GLY A 174 -9.84 3.61 26.37
N GLN A 175 -9.72 3.46 27.69
CA GLN A 175 -9.11 4.48 28.53
C GLN A 175 -7.59 4.50 28.37
N THR A 176 -6.97 3.32 28.26
CA THR A 176 -5.54 3.18 27.98
C THR A 176 -5.30 2.14 26.88
N PHE A 177 -4.16 2.27 26.18
CA PHE A 177 -3.74 1.35 25.12
C PHE A 177 -2.28 0.97 25.31
N ASP A 178 -2.02 -0.34 25.23
CA ASP A 178 -0.68 -0.91 25.22
C ASP A 178 -0.36 -1.51 23.85
N GLN A 179 0.87 -1.38 23.37
CA GLN A 179 1.34 -1.97 22.14
C GLN A 179 1.35 -3.50 22.27
N ALA A 180 0.54 -4.18 21.47
CA ALA A 180 0.37 -5.63 21.49
C ALA A 180 1.26 -6.36 20.47
N THR A 181 1.74 -5.68 19.44
CA THR A 181 2.59 -6.27 18.40
C THR A 181 3.85 -5.45 18.18
N ILE A 182 4.87 -6.07 17.58
CA ILE A 182 6.15 -5.43 17.27
C ILE A 182 6.54 -5.85 15.85
N TRP A 183 6.25 -5.00 14.86
CA TRP A 183 6.56 -5.27 13.46
C TRP A 183 8.06 -5.43 13.18
N SER A 184 8.91 -4.69 13.90
CA SER A 184 10.36 -4.68 13.70
C SER A 184 11.08 -5.94 14.18
N GLN A 185 10.37 -6.88 14.82
CA GLN A 185 10.95 -8.19 15.18
C GLN A 185 11.23 -9.07 13.96
N GLY A 186 10.63 -8.73 12.81
CA GLY A 186 10.84 -9.43 11.55
C GLY A 186 10.29 -10.85 11.51
N ASN A 187 10.22 -11.40 10.29
CA ASN A 187 9.66 -12.74 10.06
C ASN A 187 10.40 -13.87 10.80
N ALA A 188 11.69 -13.70 11.12
CA ALA A 188 12.49 -14.74 11.79
C ALA A 188 11.95 -15.12 13.18
N ASN A 189 11.20 -14.25 13.83
CA ASN A 189 10.73 -14.43 15.22
C ASN A 189 9.20 -14.60 15.36
N TYR A 190 8.40 -14.43 14.29
CA TYR A 190 6.95 -14.46 14.42
C TYR A 190 6.40 -15.81 14.93
N ASN A 191 7.06 -16.91 14.56
CA ASN A 191 6.67 -18.26 15.00
C ASN A 191 7.02 -18.54 16.46
N THR A 192 7.86 -17.74 17.09
CA THR A 192 8.37 -17.99 18.45
C THR A 192 7.74 -17.10 19.51
N THR A 193 7.38 -15.87 19.19
CA THR A 193 6.83 -14.89 20.15
C THR A 193 5.32 -14.73 20.06
N GLY A 194 4.73 -14.98 18.89
CA GLY A 194 3.30 -14.73 18.64
C GLY A 194 2.90 -13.25 18.66
N THR A 195 3.88 -12.33 18.76
CA THR A 195 3.64 -10.88 18.85
C THR A 195 4.00 -10.14 17.56
N TYR A 196 4.45 -10.83 16.53
CA TYR A 196 4.70 -10.22 15.24
C TYR A 196 3.39 -10.09 14.45
N VAL A 197 3.12 -8.91 13.96
CA VAL A 197 2.16 -8.61 12.87
C VAL A 197 2.89 -7.65 11.93
N HIS A 198 2.69 -7.80 10.63
CA HIS A 198 3.28 -6.88 9.65
C HIS A 198 2.82 -5.45 9.92
N ALA A 199 3.68 -4.48 9.63
CA ALA A 199 3.39 -3.07 9.84
C ALA A 199 2.13 -2.60 9.08
N ASP A 200 1.66 -1.42 9.45
CA ASP A 200 0.60 -0.67 8.77
C ASP A 200 -0.75 -1.39 8.77
N ILE A 201 -1.38 -1.38 9.94
CA ILE A 201 -2.68 -2.01 10.16
C ILE A 201 -3.78 -1.20 9.46
N ARG A 202 -4.32 -1.74 8.37
CA ARG A 202 -5.27 -1.05 7.47
C ARG A 202 -6.73 -1.29 7.81
N GLY A 203 -7.04 -2.37 8.48
CA GLY A 203 -8.41 -2.67 8.89
C GLY A 203 -8.47 -3.72 9.98
N SER A 204 -9.57 -3.72 10.72
CA SER A 204 -9.82 -4.68 11.78
C SER A 204 -11.30 -5.00 11.94
N ARG A 205 -11.57 -6.16 12.52
CA ARG A 205 -12.91 -6.61 12.92
C ARG A 205 -12.77 -7.53 14.12
N CYS A 206 -13.74 -7.50 15.03
CA CYS A 206 -13.91 -8.54 16.03
C CYS A 206 -15.19 -9.34 15.74
N GLU A 207 -15.10 -10.66 15.77
CA GLU A 207 -16.24 -11.55 15.54
C GLU A 207 -16.08 -12.83 16.37
N ASN A 208 -17.07 -13.10 17.22
CA ASN A 208 -17.05 -14.22 18.18
C ASN A 208 -15.80 -14.19 19.09
N GLY A 209 -15.40 -13.01 19.56
CA GLY A 209 -14.23 -12.78 20.38
C GLY A 209 -12.89 -12.94 19.65
N VAL A 210 -12.90 -13.10 18.34
CA VAL A 210 -11.68 -13.20 17.53
C VAL A 210 -11.43 -11.86 16.86
N PHE A 211 -10.31 -11.24 17.16
CA PHE A 211 -9.83 -10.06 16.46
C PHE A 211 -9.13 -10.46 15.16
N TRP A 212 -9.54 -9.83 14.07
CA TRP A 212 -8.95 -9.95 12.74
C TRP A 212 -8.34 -8.61 12.35
N VAL A 213 -7.15 -8.65 11.77
CA VAL A 213 -6.47 -7.48 11.21
C VAL A 213 -5.93 -7.79 9.83
N ASN A 214 -6.05 -6.83 8.93
CA ASN A 214 -5.32 -6.82 7.67
C ASN A 214 -4.30 -5.68 7.68
N THR A 215 -3.15 -5.98 7.11
CA THR A 215 -2.02 -5.07 6.99
C THR A 215 -1.62 -4.92 5.53
N ASP A 216 -0.60 -4.16 5.23
CA ASP A 216 -0.07 -4.06 3.86
C ASP A 216 0.50 -5.38 3.36
N GLY A 217 0.91 -6.30 4.23
CA GLY A 217 1.54 -7.55 3.84
C GLY A 217 0.78 -8.84 4.21
N LEU A 218 -0.08 -8.82 5.22
CA LEU A 218 -0.62 -10.04 5.82
C LEU A 218 -2.06 -9.87 6.33
N LEU A 219 -2.76 -11.01 6.44
CA LEU A 219 -3.95 -11.17 7.27
C LEU A 219 -3.57 -11.92 8.56
N CYS A 220 -4.02 -11.41 9.70
CA CYS A 220 -3.74 -12.00 11.00
C CYS A 220 -5.00 -12.10 11.86
N LYS A 221 -4.97 -12.95 12.86
CA LYS A 221 -6.02 -13.02 13.89
C LYS A 221 -5.45 -13.30 15.27
N SER A 222 -6.15 -12.77 16.29
CA SER A 222 -5.95 -13.13 17.70
C SER A 222 -7.23 -13.73 18.25
N LYS A 223 -7.09 -14.79 19.09
CA LYS A 223 -8.19 -15.47 19.81
C LYS A 223 -8.13 -15.27 21.32
N ASP A 224 -7.17 -14.52 21.78
CA ASP A 224 -6.82 -14.28 23.18
C ASP A 224 -6.70 -12.78 23.50
N ASN A 225 -7.56 -11.99 22.86
CA ASN A 225 -7.66 -10.53 23.06
C ASN A 225 -6.33 -9.79 22.81
N GLY A 226 -5.59 -10.17 21.75
CA GLY A 226 -4.39 -9.49 21.32
C GLY A 226 -3.10 -9.97 21.98
N VAL A 227 -3.15 -10.99 22.87
CA VAL A 227 -1.95 -11.53 23.53
C VAL A 227 -1.04 -12.24 22.55
N SER A 228 -1.64 -13.03 21.64
CA SER A 228 -0.91 -13.68 20.58
C SER A 228 -1.63 -13.57 19.23
N TRP A 229 -0.86 -13.63 18.14
CA TRP A 229 -1.34 -13.44 16.78
C TRP A 229 -0.96 -14.63 15.88
N HIS A 230 -1.94 -15.09 15.12
CA HIS A 230 -1.76 -16.10 14.08
C HIS A 230 -1.75 -15.44 12.72
N ILE A 231 -0.68 -15.65 11.97
CA ILE A 231 -0.49 -15.14 10.60
C ILE A 231 -1.01 -16.17 9.61
N PHE A 232 -1.73 -15.72 8.58
CA PHE A 232 -2.14 -16.57 7.46
C PHE A 232 -1.06 -16.53 6.39
N GLU A 233 -0.33 -17.64 6.26
CA GLU A 233 0.66 -17.84 5.21
C GLU A 233 0.01 -18.23 3.88
N GLY A 234 0.74 -18.10 2.77
CA GLY A 234 0.31 -18.56 1.44
C GLY A 234 -0.70 -17.66 0.76
N GLN A 235 -0.92 -16.46 1.24
CA GLN A 235 -1.68 -15.44 0.52
C GLN A 235 -0.80 -14.86 -0.59
N SER A 236 -1.27 -14.93 -1.83
CA SER A 236 -0.58 -14.32 -2.98
C SER A 236 -0.86 -12.81 -3.04
N ILE A 237 -0.47 -12.09 -1.98
CA ILE A 237 -0.68 -10.64 -1.86
C ILE A 237 0.69 -10.00 -1.78
N ARG A 238 1.19 -9.47 -2.91
CA ARG A 238 2.39 -8.65 -2.97
C ARG A 238 2.22 -7.56 -4.02
N GLU A 239 2.57 -6.36 -3.66
CA GLU A 239 2.68 -5.24 -4.59
C GLU A 239 4.10 -5.20 -5.13
N ASN A 240 4.31 -5.80 -6.31
CA ASN A 240 5.62 -5.86 -6.92
C ASN A 240 5.91 -4.58 -7.70
N TYR A 241 7.03 -3.94 -7.41
CA TYR A 241 7.52 -2.82 -8.21
C TYR A 241 8.18 -3.28 -9.49
N ASN A 242 9.04 -4.31 -9.41
CA ASN A 242 9.74 -4.81 -10.57
C ASN A 242 10.17 -6.29 -10.41
N LEU A 243 10.50 -6.91 -11.54
CA LEU A 243 10.94 -8.31 -11.66
C LEU A 243 12.24 -8.37 -12.45
N GLY A 244 13.24 -9.05 -11.90
CA GLY A 244 14.40 -9.52 -12.64
C GLY A 244 14.23 -10.99 -12.99
N LEU A 245 14.29 -11.31 -14.27
CA LEU A 245 14.13 -12.66 -14.78
C LEU A 245 15.48 -13.24 -15.23
N SER A 246 15.71 -14.51 -14.93
CA SER A 246 16.86 -15.22 -15.51
C SER A 246 16.67 -15.46 -17.01
N GLN A 247 17.72 -15.31 -17.77
CA GLN A 247 17.73 -15.61 -19.20
C GLN A 247 17.95 -17.09 -19.51
N SER A 248 18.46 -17.87 -18.55
CA SER A 248 18.79 -19.29 -18.70
C SER A 248 17.84 -20.22 -17.97
N ASN A 249 17.17 -19.76 -16.90
CA ASN A 249 16.29 -20.56 -16.05
C ASN A 249 15.04 -19.79 -15.64
N HIS A 250 13.92 -20.04 -16.31
CA HIS A 250 12.63 -19.36 -16.04
C HIS A 250 12.06 -19.60 -14.63
N GLU A 251 12.62 -20.54 -13.85
CA GLU A 251 12.27 -20.75 -12.45
C GLU A 251 13.01 -19.81 -11.49
N ARG A 252 13.98 -19.03 -12.01
CA ARG A 252 14.74 -18.05 -11.23
C ARG A 252 14.22 -16.64 -11.49
N THR A 253 13.77 -15.99 -10.43
CA THR A 253 13.25 -14.62 -10.46
C THR A 253 13.69 -13.89 -9.20
N ILE A 254 14.06 -12.63 -9.33
CA ILE A 254 14.21 -11.70 -8.21
C ILE A 254 13.10 -10.65 -8.30
N SER A 255 12.39 -10.39 -7.21
CA SER A 255 11.24 -9.49 -7.17
C SER A 255 11.36 -8.53 -6.00
N GLY A 256 11.21 -7.24 -6.29
CA GLY A 256 11.08 -6.20 -5.28
C GLY A 256 9.61 -5.87 -5.02
N SER A 257 9.22 -5.84 -3.76
CA SER A 257 7.82 -5.63 -3.34
C SER A 257 7.74 -4.56 -2.27
N GLN A 258 6.72 -3.71 -2.35
CA GLN A 258 6.42 -2.73 -1.29
C GLN A 258 6.17 -3.48 0.02
N ASP A 259 6.70 -2.93 1.12
CA ASP A 259 6.56 -3.42 2.50
C ASP A 259 6.96 -4.89 2.73
N ASN A 260 7.29 -5.65 1.67
CA ASN A 260 7.62 -7.07 1.71
C ASN A 260 9.02 -7.40 1.19
N GLY A 261 9.86 -6.39 1.02
CA GLY A 261 11.26 -6.54 0.67
C GLY A 261 11.53 -7.13 -0.72
N THR A 262 12.74 -7.61 -0.89
CA THR A 262 13.18 -8.30 -2.11
C THR A 262 13.20 -9.81 -1.88
N SER A 263 12.57 -10.56 -2.77
CA SER A 263 12.50 -12.02 -2.72
C SER A 263 13.11 -12.66 -3.96
N ILE A 264 13.70 -13.81 -3.78
CA ILE A 264 14.28 -14.65 -4.86
C ILE A 264 13.44 -15.93 -4.96
N LYS A 265 12.91 -16.21 -6.16
CA LYS A 265 12.28 -17.50 -6.47
C LYS A 265 13.38 -18.52 -6.79
N THR A 266 13.29 -19.66 -6.15
CA THR A 266 14.05 -20.87 -6.48
C THR A 266 13.09 -21.91 -7.07
N GLU A 267 13.59 -23.04 -7.55
CA GLU A 267 12.75 -24.11 -8.13
C GLU A 267 11.61 -24.55 -7.18
N ASN A 268 11.87 -24.60 -5.88
CA ASN A 268 10.96 -25.18 -4.90
C ASN A 268 10.40 -24.20 -3.87
N SER A 269 10.92 -22.95 -3.81
CA SER A 269 10.57 -22.00 -2.74
C SER A 269 10.83 -20.55 -3.14
N TRP A 270 10.35 -19.66 -2.29
CA TRP A 270 10.77 -18.27 -2.26
C TRP A 270 11.64 -18.05 -1.03
N ILE A 271 12.71 -17.28 -1.17
CA ILE A 271 13.53 -16.84 -0.06
C ILE A 271 13.45 -15.32 0.05
N GLU A 272 13.35 -14.82 1.25
CA GLU A 272 13.52 -13.41 1.54
C GLU A 272 14.99 -13.07 1.42
N PHE A 273 15.33 -12.23 0.44
CA PHE A 273 16.71 -11.83 0.19
C PHE A 273 17.09 -10.62 1.04
N TYR A 274 16.15 -9.67 1.16
CA TYR A 274 16.30 -8.47 1.97
C TYR A 274 14.94 -7.85 2.29
N GLY A 275 14.76 -7.34 3.51
CA GLY A 275 13.54 -6.64 3.95
C GLY A 275 13.39 -5.22 3.41
N ALA A 276 12.63 -4.39 4.08
CA ALA A 276 12.22 -3.02 3.70
C ALA A 276 11.35 -3.00 2.43
N ASP A 277 11.36 -1.90 1.66
CA ASP A 277 10.69 -1.84 0.36
C ASP A 277 11.62 -2.32 -0.74
N GLY A 278 11.33 -3.49 -1.27
CA GLY A 278 12.06 -4.02 -2.42
C GLY A 278 11.64 -3.32 -3.71
N MET A 279 12.62 -2.98 -4.54
CA MET A 279 12.42 -2.24 -5.78
C MET A 279 12.89 -3.03 -6.99
N GLU A 280 13.87 -2.53 -7.71
CA GLU A 280 14.48 -3.14 -8.89
C GLU A 280 15.22 -4.43 -8.55
N GLY A 281 15.27 -5.37 -9.49
CA GLY A 281 16.09 -6.56 -9.38
C GLY A 281 16.65 -7.00 -10.74
N ILE A 282 17.89 -7.43 -10.78
CA ILE A 282 18.52 -8.01 -11.97
C ILE A 282 19.21 -9.33 -11.65
N ILE A 283 19.17 -10.25 -12.60
CA ILE A 283 19.89 -11.53 -12.56
C ILE A 283 20.98 -11.50 -13.64
N HIS A 284 22.19 -11.92 -13.31
CA HIS A 284 23.28 -11.99 -14.28
C HIS A 284 22.92 -12.97 -15.42
N PRO A 285 23.00 -12.56 -16.68
CA PRO A 285 22.47 -13.34 -17.82
C PRO A 285 23.08 -14.75 -17.97
N LEU A 286 24.32 -14.96 -17.52
CA LEU A 286 25.03 -16.23 -17.67
C LEU A 286 25.25 -16.98 -16.34
N ASN A 287 24.78 -16.44 -15.21
CA ASN A 287 24.94 -17.07 -13.89
C ASN A 287 23.81 -16.67 -12.95
N ASP A 288 22.81 -17.53 -12.83
CA ASP A 288 21.60 -17.30 -12.06
C ASP A 288 21.81 -17.12 -10.55
N ASP A 289 22.98 -17.46 -10.03
CA ASP A 289 23.32 -17.24 -8.62
C ASP A 289 23.80 -15.81 -8.35
N TRP A 290 24.11 -15.05 -9.40
CA TRP A 290 24.52 -13.65 -9.27
C TRP A 290 23.33 -12.74 -9.52
N MET A 291 22.94 -12.01 -8.48
CA MET A 291 21.81 -11.10 -8.53
C MET A 291 22.11 -9.81 -7.80
N ILE A 292 21.48 -8.73 -8.25
CA ILE A 292 21.42 -7.46 -7.50
C ILE A 292 19.96 -7.12 -7.29
N GLY A 293 19.56 -6.99 -6.02
CA GLY A 293 18.27 -6.46 -5.62
C GLY A 293 18.38 -5.04 -5.09
N SER A 294 17.28 -4.34 -5.06
CA SER A 294 17.23 -2.94 -4.65
C SER A 294 16.34 -2.74 -3.45
N LEU A 295 16.62 -1.66 -2.75
CA LEU A 295 15.80 -1.02 -1.75
C LEU A 295 15.33 0.33 -2.27
N GLN A 296 14.35 0.92 -1.58
CA GLN A 296 13.96 2.31 -1.82
C GLN A 296 15.17 3.25 -1.78
N TYR A 297 15.06 4.35 -2.49
CA TYR A 297 16.10 5.39 -2.60
C TYR A 297 17.44 4.90 -3.16
N GLY A 298 17.39 3.85 -3.98
CA GLY A 298 18.56 3.35 -4.71
C GLY A 298 19.53 2.51 -3.89
N GLY A 299 19.14 2.02 -2.71
CA GLY A 299 19.92 1.02 -1.98
C GLY A 299 20.09 -0.25 -2.81
N ARG A 300 21.27 -0.88 -2.76
CA ARG A 300 21.60 -2.08 -3.55
C ARG A 300 22.19 -3.18 -2.68
N ARG A 301 21.69 -4.40 -2.90
CA ARG A 301 22.20 -5.62 -2.29
C ARG A 301 22.52 -6.63 -3.38
N ARG A 302 23.70 -7.25 -3.31
CA ARG A 302 24.15 -8.26 -4.26
C ARG A 302 24.33 -9.61 -3.58
N THR A 303 23.98 -10.67 -4.27
CA THR A 303 24.39 -12.04 -3.98
C THR A 303 25.22 -12.62 -5.13
N LYS A 304 26.02 -13.62 -4.84
CA LYS A 304 26.77 -14.44 -5.81
C LYS A 304 26.59 -15.94 -5.55
N ASP A 305 25.66 -16.31 -4.69
CA ASP A 305 25.37 -17.67 -4.24
C ASP A 305 23.86 -17.96 -4.14
N GLY A 306 23.08 -17.33 -5.04
CA GLY A 306 21.65 -17.57 -5.14
C GLY A 306 20.81 -17.01 -3.99
N GLY A 307 21.36 -16.05 -3.23
CA GLY A 307 20.65 -15.40 -2.12
C GLY A 307 21.02 -15.94 -0.74
N ILE A 308 21.96 -16.89 -0.63
CA ILE A 308 22.41 -17.42 0.66
C ILE A 308 23.16 -16.34 1.46
N THR A 309 24.03 -15.58 0.78
CA THR A 309 24.69 -14.42 1.37
C THR A 309 24.39 -13.15 0.59
N GLN A 310 24.53 -12.01 1.26
CA GLN A 310 24.28 -10.70 0.65
C GLN A 310 25.37 -9.69 1.03
N GLN A 311 25.65 -8.78 0.12
CA GLN A 311 26.59 -7.69 0.30
C GLN A 311 25.96 -6.36 -0.10
N GLY A 312 26.13 -5.32 0.72
CA GLY A 312 25.80 -3.94 0.34
C GLY A 312 26.73 -3.45 -0.78
N VAL A 313 26.12 -3.01 -1.89
CA VAL A 313 26.86 -2.55 -3.08
C VAL A 313 26.31 -1.22 -3.62
N THR A 314 25.65 -0.43 -2.80
CA THR A 314 25.16 0.90 -3.18
C THR A 314 26.32 1.81 -3.59
N PRO A 315 26.22 2.53 -4.73
CA PRO A 315 27.24 3.52 -5.09
C PRO A 315 27.39 4.60 -4.01
N SER A 316 28.61 4.95 -3.66
CA SER A 316 28.85 5.96 -2.64
C SER A 316 28.45 7.36 -3.13
N GLY A 317 27.72 8.11 -2.29
CA GLY A 317 27.29 9.48 -2.58
C GLY A 317 26.16 9.59 -3.61
N GLN A 318 25.48 8.47 -3.93
CA GLN A 318 24.28 8.51 -4.77
C GLN A 318 23.07 9.08 -4.02
N THR A 319 22.15 9.71 -4.76
CA THR A 319 20.82 10.07 -4.30
C THR A 319 19.82 9.44 -5.26
N GLY A 320 19.13 8.39 -4.84
CA GLY A 320 18.14 7.68 -5.65
C GLY A 320 16.72 8.21 -5.41
N GLY A 321 15.85 8.06 -6.42
CA GLY A 321 14.40 8.18 -6.27
C GLY A 321 13.82 7.02 -5.44
N TRP A 322 12.53 7.07 -5.16
CA TRP A 322 11.82 5.96 -4.51
C TRP A 322 12.14 4.64 -5.22
N VAL A 323 11.87 4.55 -6.51
CA VAL A 323 12.44 3.53 -7.40
C VAL A 323 13.59 4.17 -8.16
N ALA A 324 14.79 3.64 -8.01
CA ALA A 324 15.98 4.08 -8.75
C ALA A 324 16.33 3.02 -9.81
N PRO A 325 16.38 3.35 -11.11
CA PRO A 325 16.63 2.37 -12.16
C PRO A 325 17.94 1.59 -11.98
N LEU A 326 17.88 0.29 -12.26
CA LEU A 326 18.99 -0.64 -12.26
C LEU A 326 18.93 -1.49 -13.53
N PHE A 327 19.92 -1.41 -14.39
CA PHE A 327 19.95 -2.15 -15.64
C PHE A 327 21.37 -2.59 -16.01
N TYR A 328 21.51 -3.57 -16.90
CA TYR A 328 22.79 -4.04 -17.37
C TYR A 328 23.01 -3.66 -18.85
N ASP A 329 24.27 -3.66 -19.25
CA ASP A 329 24.67 -3.52 -20.65
C ASP A 329 24.31 -4.83 -21.38
N PRO A 330 23.53 -4.81 -22.46
CA PRO A 330 23.15 -6.03 -23.18
C PRO A 330 24.33 -6.78 -23.80
N ASN A 331 25.46 -6.10 -24.04
CA ASN A 331 26.65 -6.66 -24.68
C ASN A 331 27.78 -6.99 -23.70
N ASP A 332 27.64 -6.61 -22.42
CA ASP A 332 28.63 -6.90 -21.37
C ASP A 332 27.93 -7.19 -20.03
N GLN A 333 27.76 -8.46 -19.71
CA GLN A 333 27.01 -8.94 -18.56
C GLN A 333 27.61 -8.51 -17.20
N MET A 334 28.89 -8.12 -17.17
CA MET A 334 29.53 -7.58 -15.97
C MET A 334 29.26 -6.08 -15.78
N LYS A 335 28.82 -5.42 -16.83
CA LYS A 335 28.56 -3.98 -16.82
C LYS A 335 27.12 -3.70 -16.44
N VAL A 336 26.94 -3.03 -15.31
CA VAL A 336 25.63 -2.64 -14.77
C VAL A 336 25.60 -1.15 -14.47
N TYR A 337 24.41 -0.57 -14.54
CA TYR A 337 24.17 0.85 -14.32
C TYR A 337 23.19 1.04 -13.17
N HIS A 338 23.47 2.05 -12.35
CA HIS A 338 22.58 2.59 -11.34
C HIS A 338 22.27 4.03 -11.67
N ALA A 339 20.97 4.37 -11.70
CA ALA A 339 20.52 5.73 -11.97
C ALA A 339 19.92 6.36 -10.71
N GLY A 340 20.55 7.43 -10.24
CA GLY A 340 20.08 8.28 -9.15
C GLY A 340 19.86 9.71 -9.64
N ASP A 341 20.38 10.69 -8.91
CA ASP A 341 20.53 12.09 -9.41
C ASP A 341 21.60 12.18 -10.54
N THR A 342 22.39 11.16 -10.64
CA THR A 342 23.48 10.97 -11.58
C THR A 342 23.49 9.50 -12.01
N LEU A 343 24.10 9.21 -13.16
CA LEU A 343 24.34 7.84 -13.60
C LEU A 343 25.66 7.31 -13.02
N TYR A 344 25.63 6.05 -12.57
CA TYR A 344 26.80 5.29 -12.11
C TYR A 344 26.94 4.02 -12.94
N ARG A 345 28.17 3.63 -13.24
CA ARG A 345 28.51 2.41 -13.97
C ARG A 345 29.43 1.53 -13.14
N SER A 346 29.13 0.25 -13.06
CA SER A 346 30.02 -0.81 -12.61
C SER A 346 30.45 -1.66 -13.79
N ILE A 347 31.70 -2.19 -13.78
CA ILE A 347 32.22 -3.15 -14.76
C ILE A 347 32.53 -4.51 -14.11
N ASP A 348 32.07 -4.69 -12.87
CA ASP A 348 32.38 -5.88 -12.04
C ASP A 348 31.13 -6.36 -11.28
N PHE A 349 29.95 -6.21 -11.95
CA PHE A 349 28.63 -6.58 -11.44
C PHE A 349 28.34 -5.99 -10.06
N GLY A 350 28.53 -4.67 -9.93
CA GLY A 350 28.23 -3.90 -8.73
C GLY A 350 29.25 -3.98 -7.61
N SER A 351 30.46 -4.57 -7.83
CA SER A 351 31.49 -4.56 -6.78
C SER A 351 32.11 -3.19 -6.57
N SER A 352 32.29 -2.45 -7.65
CA SER A 352 32.76 -1.06 -7.65
C SER A 352 31.95 -0.21 -8.62
N TRP A 353 31.91 1.11 -8.37
CA TRP A 353 31.11 2.04 -9.16
C TRP A 353 31.93 3.27 -9.57
N THR A 354 31.73 3.67 -10.82
CA THR A 354 32.26 4.92 -11.37
C THR A 354 31.10 5.88 -11.57
N LYS A 355 31.19 7.07 -11.01
CA LYS A 355 30.24 8.15 -11.26
C LYS A 355 30.44 8.65 -12.69
N LEU A 356 29.35 8.79 -13.45
CA LEU A 356 29.30 9.31 -14.82
C LEU A 356 28.73 10.75 -14.85
N GLY A 357 28.14 11.13 -15.96
CA GLY A 357 27.50 12.42 -16.14
C GLY A 357 26.21 12.57 -15.35
N THR A 358 25.86 13.84 -15.12
CA THR A 358 24.59 14.23 -14.50
C THR A 358 23.70 14.85 -15.56
N PRO A 359 22.44 14.40 -15.73
CA PRO A 359 21.48 15.06 -16.61
C PRO A 359 21.22 16.52 -16.21
N SER A 360 20.72 17.33 -17.13
CA SER A 360 20.51 18.76 -16.88
C SER A 360 19.24 19.05 -16.06
N PHE A 361 18.31 18.11 -16.00
CA PHE A 361 17.11 18.24 -15.17
C PHE A 361 17.43 18.08 -13.68
N THR A 362 16.65 18.75 -12.83
CA THR A 362 16.81 18.65 -11.37
C THR A 362 16.12 17.41 -10.80
N GLY A 363 16.77 16.73 -9.82
CA GLY A 363 16.26 15.58 -9.09
C GLY A 363 16.72 14.25 -9.67
N THR A 364 16.03 13.16 -9.32
CA THR A 364 16.47 11.78 -9.62
C THR A 364 15.90 11.27 -10.94
N ILE A 365 16.68 10.46 -11.65
CA ILE A 365 16.24 9.72 -12.85
C ILE A 365 15.13 8.75 -12.47
N SER A 366 14.02 8.80 -13.23
CA SER A 366 12.86 7.91 -13.01
C SER A 366 12.92 6.65 -13.84
N TYR A 367 13.34 6.77 -15.12
CA TYR A 367 13.52 5.63 -16.04
C TYR A 367 14.80 5.82 -16.83
N ALA A 368 15.43 4.71 -17.20
CA ALA A 368 16.64 4.70 -17.98
C ALA A 368 16.71 3.44 -18.85
N THR A 369 17.23 3.60 -20.06
CA THR A 369 17.42 2.49 -21.00
C THR A 369 18.70 2.69 -21.79
N ILE A 370 19.24 1.60 -22.33
CA ILE A 370 20.47 1.56 -23.12
C ILE A 370 20.18 0.88 -24.47
N ALA A 371 20.76 1.41 -25.55
CA ALA A 371 20.57 0.84 -26.87
C ALA A 371 21.34 -0.48 -27.02
N GLU A 372 20.72 -1.46 -27.72
CA GLU A 372 21.32 -2.81 -27.84
C GLU A 372 22.48 -2.88 -28.82
N ASN A 373 22.42 -2.12 -29.92
CA ASN A 373 23.45 -2.18 -30.96
C ASN A 373 24.64 -1.25 -30.65
N ASN A 374 24.42 -0.17 -29.92
CA ASN A 374 25.46 0.77 -29.48
C ASN A 374 25.24 1.20 -28.03
N THR A 375 25.88 0.50 -27.10
CA THR A 375 25.72 0.72 -25.66
C THR A 375 26.35 2.03 -25.14
N GLU A 376 26.95 2.84 -26.01
CA GLU A 376 27.28 4.25 -25.68
C GLU A 376 26.05 5.16 -25.74
N ILE A 377 24.92 4.67 -26.29
CA ILE A 377 23.66 5.40 -26.34
C ILE A 377 22.78 5.03 -25.15
N ILE A 378 22.56 6.00 -24.26
CA ILE A 378 21.73 5.85 -23.05
C ILE A 378 20.69 6.96 -23.05
N VAL A 379 19.44 6.62 -22.72
CA VAL A 379 18.37 7.58 -22.49
C VAL A 379 17.92 7.54 -21.04
N VAL A 380 17.69 8.71 -20.47
CA VAL A 380 17.22 8.91 -19.11
C VAL A 380 16.05 9.87 -19.07
N THR A 381 15.12 9.64 -18.15
CA THR A 381 13.91 10.46 -18.03
C THR A 381 13.65 10.91 -16.60
N ARG A 382 12.91 12.02 -16.44
CA ARG A 382 12.34 12.49 -15.20
C ARG A 382 11.10 13.32 -15.44
N SER A 383 9.98 12.95 -14.83
CA SER A 383 8.70 13.61 -15.10
C SER A 383 8.46 13.70 -16.61
N GLU A 384 8.32 14.92 -17.17
CA GLU A 384 8.16 15.14 -18.61
C GLU A 384 9.49 15.26 -19.38
N LYS A 385 10.64 15.22 -18.70
CA LYS A 385 11.97 15.45 -19.32
C LYS A 385 12.60 14.16 -19.81
N ILE A 386 13.26 14.22 -20.96
CA ILE A 386 14.01 13.13 -21.56
C ILE A 386 15.34 13.63 -22.13
N GLU A 387 16.42 12.97 -21.76
CA GLU A 387 17.78 13.30 -22.22
C GLU A 387 18.48 12.06 -22.75
N LYS A 388 19.37 12.25 -23.70
CA LYS A 388 20.15 11.22 -24.38
C LYS A 388 21.65 11.45 -24.21
N SER A 389 22.38 10.42 -23.88
CA SER A 389 23.83 10.34 -24.01
C SER A 389 24.21 9.55 -25.26
N VAL A 390 25.36 9.88 -25.85
CA VAL A 390 26.00 9.14 -26.95
C VAL A 390 27.45 8.79 -26.66
N ASP A 391 27.86 8.94 -25.41
CA ASP A 391 29.22 8.75 -24.90
C ASP A 391 29.28 7.91 -23.61
N GLY A 392 28.38 6.93 -23.52
CA GLY A 392 28.30 5.98 -22.39
C GLY A 392 27.85 6.62 -21.09
N GLY A 393 27.06 7.69 -21.14
CA GLY A 393 26.50 8.37 -19.98
C GLY A 393 27.42 9.45 -19.38
N ASN A 394 28.47 9.89 -20.10
CA ASN A 394 29.34 10.96 -19.59
C ASN A 394 28.75 12.34 -19.81
N THR A 395 28.01 12.55 -20.91
CA THR A 395 27.27 13.79 -21.17
C THR A 395 25.86 13.49 -21.64
N PHE A 396 24.92 14.42 -21.39
CA PHE A 396 23.52 14.29 -21.75
C PHE A 396 23.05 15.52 -22.54
N ILE A 397 22.18 15.30 -23.52
CA ILE A 397 21.53 16.33 -24.31
C ILE A 397 20.01 16.17 -24.23
N ASP A 398 19.28 17.28 -24.10
CA ASP A 398 17.82 17.32 -24.14
C ASP A 398 17.32 16.89 -25.52
N ILE A 399 16.41 15.89 -25.55
CA ILE A 399 15.75 15.39 -26.75
C ILE A 399 14.23 15.52 -26.66
N GLN A 400 13.71 16.36 -25.74
CA GLN A 400 12.26 16.56 -25.52
C GLN A 400 11.52 16.96 -26.80
N GLY A 401 12.08 17.91 -27.57
CA GLY A 401 11.50 18.34 -28.83
C GLY A 401 10.02 18.72 -28.72
N SER A 402 9.19 18.06 -29.56
CA SER A 402 7.74 18.25 -29.59
C SER A 402 6.96 17.16 -28.80
N LEU A 403 7.62 16.37 -27.98
CA LEU A 403 6.96 15.37 -27.14
C LEU A 403 5.98 16.03 -26.17
N PRO A 404 4.88 15.33 -25.78
CA PRO A 404 3.93 15.85 -24.80
C PRO A 404 4.60 16.30 -23.49
N ASN A 405 4.10 17.40 -22.93
CA ASN A 405 4.53 17.88 -21.61
C ASN A 405 3.74 17.16 -20.51
N SER A 406 3.96 15.86 -20.38
CA SER A 406 3.25 14.95 -19.47
C SER A 406 4.25 13.98 -18.86
N SER A 407 3.92 13.43 -17.68
CA SER A 407 4.78 12.49 -16.97
C SER A 407 5.08 11.25 -17.80
N ILE A 408 6.33 10.99 -18.07
CA ILE A 408 6.84 9.80 -18.71
C ILE A 408 6.76 8.65 -17.72
N THR A 409 6.24 7.51 -18.16
CA THR A 409 6.05 6.31 -17.33
C THR A 409 6.93 5.14 -17.72
N ASP A 410 7.54 5.20 -18.90
CA ASP A 410 8.60 4.29 -19.32
C ASP A 410 9.27 4.76 -20.60
N VAL A 411 10.47 4.22 -20.90
CA VAL A 411 11.23 4.49 -22.12
C VAL A 411 11.98 3.24 -22.56
N ALA A 412 11.93 2.92 -23.85
CA ALA A 412 12.63 1.80 -24.44
C ALA A 412 13.18 2.13 -25.83
N PHE A 413 14.27 1.49 -26.23
CA PHE A 413 14.73 1.49 -27.61
C PHE A 413 14.02 0.42 -28.44
N ASP A 414 13.87 0.65 -29.74
CA ASP A 414 13.60 -0.44 -30.68
C ASP A 414 14.85 -1.36 -30.71
N PRO A 415 14.70 -2.67 -30.51
CA PRO A 415 15.84 -3.59 -30.46
C PRO A 415 16.62 -3.70 -31.78
N ASN A 416 16.06 -3.23 -32.89
CA ASN A 416 16.69 -3.27 -34.20
C ASN A 416 17.20 -1.91 -34.69
N ASP A 417 16.82 -0.81 -34.03
CA ASP A 417 17.20 0.56 -34.46
C ASP A 417 17.40 1.50 -33.27
N ASP A 418 18.64 1.78 -32.93
CA ASP A 418 19.03 2.66 -31.84
C ASP A 418 18.60 4.14 -32.04
N ASN A 419 18.03 4.48 -33.21
CA ASN A 419 17.45 5.82 -33.44
C ASN A 419 15.96 5.89 -33.12
N VAL A 420 15.32 4.77 -32.87
CA VAL A 420 13.90 4.71 -32.52
C VAL A 420 13.75 4.51 -31.01
N ILE A 421 13.11 5.48 -30.37
CA ILE A 421 12.82 5.48 -28.93
C ILE A 421 11.30 5.52 -28.75
N VAL A 422 10.78 4.59 -27.97
CA VAL A 422 9.38 4.54 -27.57
C VAL A 422 9.24 5.10 -26.15
N VAL A 423 8.28 6.00 -25.96
CA VAL A 423 8.02 6.67 -24.69
C VAL A 423 6.55 6.51 -24.32
N THR A 424 6.26 6.12 -23.09
CA THR A 424 4.88 6.02 -22.57
C THR A 424 4.59 7.14 -21.56
N TYR A 425 3.31 7.50 -21.44
CA TYR A 425 2.86 8.60 -20.59
C TYR A 425 1.73 8.17 -19.65
N GLY A 426 1.73 8.72 -18.44
CA GLY A 426 0.76 8.38 -17.38
C GLY A 426 -0.60 9.09 -17.49
N THR A 427 -0.81 9.95 -18.47
CA THR A 427 -2.07 10.68 -18.68
C THR A 427 -2.69 10.33 -20.03
N HIS A 428 -4.00 10.07 -20.03
CA HIS A 428 -4.79 10.05 -21.28
C HIS A 428 -4.94 11.48 -21.79
N GLN A 429 -4.57 11.72 -23.03
CA GLN A 429 -4.93 12.91 -23.78
C GLN A 429 -6.04 12.59 -24.76
#